data_4e9ab38f9b6584744e640b0bcb0da8c0
#
_entry.id   4e9ab38f9b6584744e640b0bcb0da8c0
#
_cell.length_a   1.000
_cell.length_b   1.000
_cell.length_c   1.000
_cell.angle_alpha   90.00
_cell.angle_beta   90.00
_cell.angle_gamma   90.00
#
_symmetry.space_group_name_H-M   'P 1'
#
loop_
_entity.id
_entity.type
_entity.pdbx_description
1 polymer ?
#
loop_
_entity_poly.entity_id
_entity_poly.type
_entity_poly.pdbx_seq_one_letter_code
_entity_poly.pdbx_strand_id
1 'polypeptide(L)'
;SYVCLLDYDEASYRIVQSTSPLDEKSLVIERANPLVTLISQERECILIEDLRRSAIYRSMWEKEKKQLQDLNIRCFLPLMDEEELVGIVLLSNKEKHSSYSIQDRDYLQSLASVCSIAVKNSRLYEKAWWEARTDELTGLLNRNYFYEKLDEIYDEDHERELALILLSLDDFKLYNQLYGSSEGDTALKNAAAIIKGTVGSRGIVSRYEGKIFAIILPGADILTAVSLAETLRGQIRNMNSRFCDYAIKTITCSCGVCTIPLGASGTRQLVSNTDLALYNAKRNGKNCTRSYSEGIVKERVSSSKIEEAGNFNPDVYEEYASTIYALTAAIDAKDHYTFNHSQNVCYYSQELARAYGMDDDCVEIIKEAALLHDIGKIGIPEQILKKPGRLTDDEYSIMKSHVEQSISIIRHLPSLDYVIPAVVGHHERY
;
A
#
# COMPACT_ATOMS: atom_id res chain seq x y z
N SER A 1 -31.78 -22.10 20.53
CA SER A 1 -31.44 -20.69 20.67
C SER A 1 -30.41 -20.36 19.61
N TYR A 2 -30.47 -19.13 19.10
CA TYR A 2 -29.58 -18.64 18.06
C TYR A 2 -29.06 -17.25 18.45
N VAL A 3 -27.78 -17.00 18.21
CA VAL A 3 -27.18 -15.68 18.38
C VAL A 3 -26.85 -15.15 16.99
N CYS A 4 -27.47 -14.02 16.63
CA CYS A 4 -27.21 -13.33 15.38
C CYS A 4 -26.44 -12.04 15.70
N LEU A 5 -25.28 -11.84 15.07
CA LEU A 5 -24.52 -10.60 15.18
C LEU A 5 -24.59 -9.81 13.86
N LEU A 6 -24.47 -8.50 13.97
CA LEU A 6 -24.42 -7.61 12.82
C LEU A 6 -23.10 -7.78 12.08
N ASP A 7 -23.19 -8.14 10.81
CA ASP A 7 -22.14 -8.07 9.83
C ASP A 7 -22.21 -6.68 9.16
N TYR A 8 -21.20 -5.84 9.40
CA TYR A 8 -21.20 -4.46 8.87
C TYR A 8 -20.95 -4.40 7.37
N ASP A 9 -20.17 -5.34 6.82
CA ASP A 9 -19.83 -5.35 5.39
C ASP A 9 -21.05 -5.70 4.54
N GLU A 10 -21.86 -6.64 5.01
CA GLU A 10 -23.08 -7.06 4.32
C GLU A 10 -24.36 -6.39 4.85
N ALA A 11 -24.23 -5.53 5.85
CA ALA A 11 -25.36 -4.83 6.52
C ALA A 11 -26.50 -5.81 6.91
N SER A 12 -26.16 -6.95 7.47
CA SER A 12 -27.10 -8.02 7.82
C SER A 12 -26.77 -8.70 9.15
N TYR A 13 -27.78 -9.25 9.82
CA TYR A 13 -27.60 -10.07 11.01
C TYR A 13 -27.54 -11.53 10.62
N ARG A 14 -26.44 -12.21 10.99
CA ARG A 14 -26.18 -13.60 10.66
C ARG A 14 -26.02 -14.44 11.92
N ILE A 15 -26.43 -15.70 11.87
CA ILE A 15 -26.22 -16.65 12.96
C ILE A 15 -24.71 -16.91 13.10
N VAL A 16 -24.16 -16.54 14.26
CA VAL A 16 -22.76 -16.83 14.63
C VAL A 16 -22.68 -18.01 15.61
N GLN A 17 -23.76 -18.30 16.33
CA GLN A 17 -23.81 -19.41 17.29
C GLN A 17 -25.22 -19.99 17.38
N SER A 18 -25.32 -21.30 17.50
CA SER A 18 -26.58 -22.02 17.67
C SER A 18 -26.43 -23.16 18.65
N THR A 19 -27.51 -23.45 19.41
CA THR A 19 -27.59 -24.62 20.28
C THR A 19 -28.02 -25.91 19.53
N SER A 20 -28.41 -25.79 18.27
CA SER A 20 -28.78 -26.90 17.39
C SER A 20 -27.90 -26.87 16.15
N PRO A 21 -27.52 -28.00 15.55
CA PRO A 21 -26.79 -28.04 14.32
C PRO A 21 -27.65 -27.39 13.19
N LEU A 22 -27.27 -26.24 12.74
CA LEU A 22 -27.91 -25.50 11.66
C LEU A 22 -26.84 -25.01 10.70
N ASP A 23 -27.22 -24.97 9.43
CA ASP A 23 -26.41 -24.30 8.43
C ASP A 23 -26.39 -22.78 8.74
N GLU A 24 -25.19 -22.18 8.86
CA GLU A 24 -25.00 -20.75 9.16
C GLU A 24 -25.74 -19.82 8.18
N LYS A 25 -26.11 -20.34 7.00
CA LYS A 25 -26.87 -19.62 5.96
C LYS A 25 -28.39 -19.71 6.13
N SER A 26 -28.88 -20.39 7.16
CA SER A 26 -30.30 -20.67 7.32
C SER A 26 -31.16 -19.46 7.68
N LEU A 27 -30.59 -18.43 8.30
CA LEU A 27 -31.27 -17.17 8.62
C LEU A 27 -30.32 -15.99 8.44
N VAL A 28 -30.72 -15.08 7.57
CA VAL A 28 -30.08 -13.77 7.37
C VAL A 28 -31.17 -12.72 7.48
N ILE A 29 -30.99 -11.76 8.39
CA ILE A 29 -31.93 -10.66 8.58
C ILE A 29 -31.22 -9.37 8.13
N GLU A 30 -31.70 -8.74 7.07
CA GLU A 30 -31.13 -7.50 6.57
C GLU A 30 -31.33 -6.35 7.58
N ARG A 31 -30.36 -5.46 7.69
CA ARG A 31 -30.43 -4.30 8.60
C ARG A 31 -31.65 -3.41 8.32
N ALA A 32 -32.07 -3.31 7.06
CA ALA A 32 -33.24 -2.56 6.63
C ALA A 32 -34.58 -3.27 6.91
N ASN A 33 -34.56 -4.49 7.47
CA ASN A 33 -35.79 -5.24 7.74
C ASN A 33 -36.65 -4.50 8.77
N PRO A 34 -37.97 -4.38 8.57
CA PRO A 34 -38.88 -3.75 9.53
C PRO A 34 -38.84 -4.36 10.94
N LEU A 35 -38.55 -5.66 11.04
CA LEU A 35 -38.34 -6.34 12.33
C LEU A 35 -37.16 -5.75 13.10
N VAL A 36 -36.04 -5.49 12.41
CA VAL A 36 -34.85 -4.88 13.00
C VAL A 36 -35.16 -3.47 13.51
N THR A 37 -35.92 -2.70 12.75
CA THR A 37 -36.35 -1.36 13.16
C THR A 37 -37.17 -1.42 14.45
N LEU A 38 -38.14 -2.35 14.53
CA LEU A 38 -38.95 -2.52 15.74
C LEU A 38 -38.08 -2.92 16.94
N ILE A 39 -37.21 -3.92 16.78
CA ILE A 39 -36.34 -4.41 17.85
C ILE A 39 -35.41 -3.27 18.35
N SER A 40 -34.89 -2.45 17.44
CA SER A 40 -34.04 -1.31 17.78
C SER A 40 -34.80 -0.19 18.52
N GLN A 41 -36.08 0.00 18.22
CA GLN A 41 -36.91 1.02 18.84
C GLN A 41 -37.39 0.62 20.24
N GLU A 42 -37.91 -0.63 20.39
CA GLU A 42 -38.40 -1.15 21.65
C GLU A 42 -37.28 -1.38 22.67
N ARG A 43 -36.09 -1.78 22.22
CA ARG A 43 -34.90 -2.07 23.08
C ARG A 43 -35.13 -3.09 24.18
N GLU A 44 -36.25 -3.77 24.16
CA GLU A 44 -36.67 -4.77 25.13
C GLU A 44 -36.92 -6.12 24.47
N CYS A 45 -37.07 -7.14 25.30
CA CYS A 45 -37.42 -8.48 24.87
C CYS A 45 -38.81 -8.52 24.22
N ILE A 46 -38.88 -8.83 22.93
CA ILE A 46 -40.12 -8.93 22.15
C ILE A 46 -40.55 -10.40 22.04
N LEU A 47 -41.78 -10.73 22.45
CA LEU A 47 -42.34 -12.06 22.22
C LEU A 47 -43.00 -12.14 20.84
N ILE A 48 -42.97 -13.34 20.26
CA ILE A 48 -43.58 -13.60 18.95
C ILE A 48 -45.09 -13.31 18.95
N GLU A 49 -45.77 -13.49 20.08
CA GLU A 49 -47.18 -13.22 20.25
C GLU A 49 -47.48 -11.68 20.14
N ASP A 50 -46.62 -10.86 20.70
CA ASP A 50 -46.72 -9.39 20.62
C ASP A 50 -46.39 -8.91 19.21
N LEU A 51 -45.31 -9.50 18.62
CA LEU A 51 -44.91 -9.21 17.23
C LEU A 51 -46.03 -9.54 16.24
N ARG A 52 -46.72 -10.67 16.37
CA ARG A 52 -47.81 -11.09 15.48
C ARG A 52 -49.02 -10.12 15.48
N ARG A 53 -49.22 -9.38 16.56
CA ARG A 53 -50.26 -8.34 16.64
C ARG A 53 -49.85 -7.02 15.99
N SER A 54 -48.56 -6.80 15.74
CA SER A 54 -48.04 -5.58 15.16
C SER A 54 -48.33 -5.46 13.66
N ALA A 55 -48.35 -4.22 13.15
CA ALA A 55 -48.45 -3.93 11.73
C ALA A 55 -47.20 -4.43 10.98
N ILE A 56 -46.07 -4.45 11.66
CA ILE A 56 -44.76 -4.88 11.12
C ILE A 56 -44.79 -6.34 10.75
N TYR A 57 -45.31 -7.23 11.59
CA TYR A 57 -45.43 -8.65 11.25
C TYR A 57 -46.31 -8.87 10.02
N ARG A 58 -47.37 -8.05 9.85
CA ARG A 58 -48.23 -8.17 8.66
C ARG A 58 -47.49 -7.79 7.38
N SER A 59 -46.59 -6.81 7.44
CA SER A 59 -45.80 -6.34 6.30
C SER A 59 -44.59 -7.23 5.96
N MET A 60 -44.21 -8.16 6.85
CA MET A 60 -43.11 -9.08 6.57
C MET A 60 -43.44 -10.03 5.42
N TRP A 61 -42.40 -10.42 4.67
CA TRP A 61 -42.52 -11.38 3.59
C TRP A 61 -42.90 -12.78 4.12
N GLU A 62 -43.71 -13.51 3.40
CA GLU A 62 -44.13 -14.86 3.80
C GLU A 62 -42.95 -15.83 4.01
N LYS A 63 -41.88 -15.66 3.21
CA LYS A 63 -40.65 -16.42 3.38
C LYS A 63 -40.00 -16.22 4.75
N GLU A 64 -39.95 -14.97 5.22
CA GLU A 64 -39.38 -14.60 6.52
C GLU A 64 -40.24 -15.15 7.67
N LYS A 65 -41.56 -14.97 7.58
CA LYS A 65 -42.50 -15.52 8.54
C LYS A 65 -42.34 -17.04 8.66
N LYS A 66 -42.17 -17.73 7.52
CA LYS A 66 -41.95 -19.16 7.49
C LYS A 66 -40.61 -19.53 8.12
N GLN A 67 -39.53 -18.83 7.85
CA GLN A 67 -38.24 -19.05 8.50
C GLN A 67 -38.32 -18.93 10.02
N LEU A 68 -38.99 -17.90 10.54
CA LEU A 68 -39.17 -17.72 11.98
C LEU A 68 -40.02 -18.86 12.58
N GLN A 69 -41.01 -19.40 11.84
CA GLN A 69 -41.82 -20.53 12.25
C GLN A 69 -41.04 -21.84 12.24
N ASP A 70 -40.27 -22.09 11.18
CA ASP A 70 -39.45 -23.30 11.02
C ASP A 70 -38.38 -23.38 12.12
N LEU A 71 -37.79 -22.26 12.51
CA LEU A 71 -36.86 -22.15 13.63
C LEU A 71 -37.53 -22.12 15.01
N ASN A 72 -38.87 -22.14 15.04
CA ASN A 72 -39.69 -22.10 16.24
C ASN A 72 -39.36 -20.96 17.21
N ILE A 73 -39.06 -19.80 16.67
CA ILE A 73 -38.69 -18.61 17.44
C ILE A 73 -39.87 -18.09 18.26
N ARG A 74 -39.64 -17.83 19.55
CA ARG A 74 -40.63 -17.34 20.51
C ARG A 74 -40.28 -15.99 21.11
N CYS A 75 -38.98 -15.67 21.19
CA CYS A 75 -38.53 -14.42 21.79
C CYS A 75 -37.35 -13.84 21.02
N PHE A 76 -37.37 -12.54 20.81
CA PHE A 76 -36.31 -11.74 20.24
C PHE A 76 -35.69 -10.90 21.35
N LEU A 77 -34.41 -11.07 21.61
CA LEU A 77 -33.70 -10.39 22.66
C LEU A 77 -32.64 -9.48 22.03
N PRO A 78 -32.80 -8.14 22.08
CA PRO A 78 -31.86 -7.22 21.48
C PRO A 78 -30.56 -7.16 22.25
N LEU A 79 -29.45 -7.13 21.54
CA LEU A 79 -28.13 -6.79 22.07
C LEU A 79 -27.79 -5.36 21.59
N MET A 80 -27.84 -4.40 22.52
CA MET A 80 -27.67 -2.99 22.21
C MET A 80 -26.29 -2.47 22.63
N ASP A 81 -25.66 -1.67 21.77
CA ASP A 81 -24.54 -0.82 22.13
C ASP A 81 -24.99 0.63 21.99
N GLU A 82 -25.25 1.28 23.11
CA GLU A 82 -25.86 2.63 23.19
C GLU A 82 -27.17 2.71 22.40
N GLU A 83 -27.11 3.20 21.17
CA GLU A 83 -28.29 3.32 20.29
C GLU A 83 -28.30 2.30 19.14
N GLU A 84 -27.21 1.57 18.94
CA GLU A 84 -27.07 0.61 17.85
C GLU A 84 -27.44 -0.81 18.28
N LEU A 85 -28.24 -1.49 17.47
CA LEU A 85 -28.51 -2.92 17.62
C LEU A 85 -27.33 -3.69 17.05
N VAL A 86 -26.48 -4.26 17.91
CA VAL A 86 -25.27 -5.00 17.53
C VAL A 86 -25.48 -6.48 17.34
N GLY A 87 -26.61 -6.97 17.83
CA GLY A 87 -26.97 -8.39 17.70
C GLY A 87 -28.39 -8.67 18.17
N ILE A 88 -28.86 -9.89 17.87
CA ILE A 88 -30.19 -10.38 18.29
C ILE A 88 -30.02 -11.83 18.77
N VAL A 89 -30.46 -12.10 19.98
CA VAL A 89 -30.57 -13.49 20.45
C VAL A 89 -32.00 -13.95 20.20
N LEU A 90 -32.13 -15.04 19.44
CA LEU A 90 -33.40 -15.66 19.09
C LEU A 90 -33.60 -16.89 19.99
N LEU A 91 -34.66 -16.89 20.77
CA LEU A 91 -34.99 -17.98 21.68
C LEU A 91 -36.19 -18.75 21.15
N SER A 92 -36.08 -20.08 21.15
CA SER A 92 -37.18 -21.00 20.85
C SER A 92 -38.03 -21.31 22.09
N ASN A 93 -38.90 -22.32 22.03
CA ASN A 93 -39.69 -22.75 23.15
C ASN A 93 -38.84 -23.13 24.37
N LYS A 94 -39.38 -22.90 25.57
CA LYS A 94 -38.87 -23.50 26.81
C LYS A 94 -39.04 -25.03 26.79
N GLU A 95 -38.19 -25.73 27.52
CA GLU A 95 -38.19 -27.21 27.56
C GLU A 95 -39.57 -27.83 27.88
N LYS A 96 -40.41 -27.18 28.67
CA LYS A 96 -41.75 -27.66 29.03
C LYS A 96 -42.87 -26.99 28.21
N HIS A 97 -42.58 -26.42 27.05
CA HIS A 97 -43.54 -25.70 26.20
C HIS A 97 -44.31 -24.58 26.90
N SER A 98 -43.84 -24.09 28.04
CA SER A 98 -44.45 -22.97 28.76
C SER A 98 -44.14 -21.64 28.08
N SER A 99 -45.03 -20.66 28.15
CA SER A 99 -44.82 -19.31 27.68
C SER A 99 -43.77 -18.57 28.53
N TYR A 100 -43.15 -17.55 27.98
CA TYR A 100 -42.26 -16.66 28.72
C TYR A 100 -43.08 -15.75 29.65
N SER A 101 -42.79 -15.78 30.96
CA SER A 101 -43.43 -14.92 31.97
C SER A 101 -42.79 -13.50 32.00
N ILE A 102 -43.37 -12.58 32.75
CA ILE A 102 -42.79 -11.25 32.99
C ILE A 102 -41.41 -11.39 33.67
N GLN A 103 -41.30 -12.26 34.66
CA GLN A 103 -40.01 -12.50 35.33
C GLN A 103 -38.95 -13.06 34.39
N ASP A 104 -39.33 -13.90 33.42
CA ASP A 104 -38.40 -14.35 32.38
C ASP A 104 -37.92 -13.21 31.50
N ARG A 105 -38.81 -12.27 31.14
CA ARG A 105 -38.42 -11.09 30.33
C ARG A 105 -37.40 -10.23 31.08
N ASP A 106 -37.63 -9.94 32.37
CA ASP A 106 -36.70 -9.15 33.19
C ASP A 106 -35.33 -9.81 33.31
N TYR A 107 -35.34 -11.13 33.51
CA TYR A 107 -34.10 -11.91 33.56
C TYR A 107 -33.38 -11.91 32.23
N LEU A 108 -34.11 -12.16 31.13
CA LEU A 108 -33.54 -12.13 29.77
C LEU A 108 -33.00 -10.75 29.42
N GLN A 109 -33.68 -9.68 29.80
CA GLN A 109 -33.21 -8.30 29.57
C GLN A 109 -31.90 -8.03 30.33
N SER A 110 -31.79 -8.53 31.55
CA SER A 110 -30.53 -8.42 32.31
C SER A 110 -29.39 -9.20 31.65
N LEU A 111 -29.69 -10.40 31.13
CA LEU A 111 -28.73 -11.20 30.37
C LEU A 111 -28.32 -10.49 29.05
N ALA A 112 -29.29 -9.89 28.36
CA ALA A 112 -29.01 -9.12 27.13
C ALA A 112 -28.01 -8.00 27.38
N SER A 113 -28.19 -7.27 28.49
CA SER A 113 -27.27 -6.21 28.86
C SER A 113 -25.83 -6.70 29.07
N VAL A 114 -25.66 -7.82 29.76
CA VAL A 114 -24.35 -8.45 29.95
C VAL A 114 -23.76 -8.94 28.62
N CYS A 115 -24.58 -9.60 27.79
CA CYS A 115 -24.15 -10.05 26.46
C CYS A 115 -23.77 -8.89 25.54
N SER A 116 -24.50 -7.78 25.59
CA SER A 116 -24.19 -6.56 24.82
C SER A 116 -22.82 -6.02 25.20
N ILE A 117 -22.52 -5.94 26.48
CA ILE A 117 -21.19 -5.50 26.95
C ILE A 117 -20.10 -6.46 26.46
N ALA A 118 -20.34 -7.77 26.53
CA ALA A 118 -19.40 -8.76 26.06
C ALA A 118 -19.12 -8.63 24.55
N VAL A 119 -20.16 -8.46 23.73
CA VAL A 119 -20.03 -8.25 22.28
C VAL A 119 -19.30 -6.95 21.97
N LYS A 120 -19.65 -5.87 22.67
CA LYS A 120 -18.93 -4.57 22.54
C LYS A 120 -17.46 -4.71 22.86
N ASN A 121 -17.12 -5.34 24.00
CA ASN A 121 -15.75 -5.53 24.39
C ASN A 121 -14.98 -6.39 23.38
N SER A 122 -15.57 -7.49 22.91
CA SER A 122 -14.94 -8.34 21.88
C SER A 122 -14.62 -7.54 20.62
N ARG A 123 -15.56 -6.72 20.12
CA ARG A 123 -15.33 -5.85 18.95
C ARG A 123 -14.26 -4.79 19.19
N LEU A 124 -14.26 -4.17 20.37
CA LEU A 124 -13.21 -3.21 20.72
C LEU A 124 -11.83 -3.89 20.78
N TYR A 125 -11.76 -5.12 21.33
CA TYR A 125 -10.53 -5.89 21.32
C TYR A 125 -10.07 -6.26 19.91
N GLU A 126 -10.98 -6.73 19.06
CA GLU A 126 -10.66 -7.03 17.66
C GLU A 126 -10.16 -5.79 16.92
N LYS A 127 -10.88 -4.67 17.05
CA LYS A 127 -10.47 -3.41 16.44
C LYS A 127 -9.08 -2.96 16.93
N ALA A 128 -8.87 -2.91 18.24
CA ALA A 128 -7.58 -2.56 18.83
C ALA A 128 -6.47 -3.54 18.40
N TRP A 129 -6.79 -4.83 18.28
CA TRP A 129 -5.88 -5.87 17.82
C TRP A 129 -5.44 -5.63 16.37
N TRP A 130 -6.38 -5.29 15.47
CA TRP A 130 -6.09 -4.96 14.08
C TRP A 130 -5.34 -3.64 13.95
N GLU A 131 -5.77 -2.58 14.65
CA GLU A 131 -5.09 -1.28 14.67
C GLU A 131 -3.64 -1.38 15.16
N ALA A 132 -3.39 -2.21 16.17
CA ALA A 132 -2.03 -2.44 16.66
C ALA A 132 -1.13 -3.20 15.67
N ARG A 133 -1.69 -3.92 14.68
CA ARG A 133 -0.98 -4.85 13.79
C ARG A 133 -0.97 -4.44 12.32
N THR A 134 -1.77 -3.46 11.95
CA THR A 134 -1.89 -3.00 10.56
C THR A 134 -1.38 -1.57 10.39
N ASP A 135 -1.00 -1.23 9.19
CA ASP A 135 -0.68 0.12 8.75
C ASP A 135 -1.96 0.80 8.28
N GLU A 136 -2.32 1.94 8.88
CA GLU A 136 -3.57 2.67 8.63
C GLU A 136 -3.73 3.09 7.16
N LEU A 137 -2.63 3.44 6.49
CA LEU A 137 -2.70 3.92 5.10
C LEU A 137 -2.97 2.81 4.11
N THR A 138 -2.30 1.67 4.27
CA THR A 138 -2.30 0.59 3.25
C THR A 138 -3.15 -0.62 3.64
N GLY A 139 -3.53 -0.75 4.92
CA GLY A 139 -4.23 -1.92 5.45
C GLY A 139 -3.39 -3.21 5.43
N LEU A 140 -2.10 -3.11 5.15
CA LEU A 140 -1.16 -4.23 5.28
C LEU A 140 -0.72 -4.38 6.72
N LEU A 141 -0.08 -5.50 7.05
CA LEU A 141 0.53 -5.67 8.36
C LEU A 141 1.63 -4.60 8.57
N ASN A 142 1.75 -4.11 9.80
CA ASN A 142 2.80 -3.16 10.15
C ASN A 142 4.14 -3.86 10.46
N ARG A 143 5.19 -3.07 10.69
CA ARG A 143 6.54 -3.56 10.97
C ARG A 143 6.62 -4.45 12.21
N ASN A 144 5.89 -4.12 13.27
CA ASN A 144 5.96 -4.89 14.52
C ASN A 144 5.39 -6.29 14.31
N TYR A 145 4.26 -6.38 13.66
CA TYR A 145 3.62 -7.66 13.39
C TYR A 145 4.35 -8.48 12.30
N PHE A 146 5.09 -7.82 11.41
CA PHE A 146 6.01 -8.48 10.48
C PHE A 146 7.06 -9.31 11.22
N TYR A 147 7.73 -8.75 12.23
CA TYR A 147 8.73 -9.47 13.02
C TYR A 147 8.11 -10.63 13.81
N GLU A 148 6.97 -10.37 14.45
CA GLU A 148 6.22 -11.39 15.20
C GLU A 148 5.90 -12.60 14.29
N LYS A 149 5.40 -12.35 13.08
CA LYS A 149 5.08 -13.39 12.09
C LYS A 149 6.29 -14.08 11.48
N LEU A 150 7.36 -13.34 11.26
CA LEU A 150 8.60 -13.91 10.73
C LEU A 150 9.20 -14.91 11.73
N ASP A 151 9.26 -14.54 13.02
CA ASP A 151 9.78 -15.40 14.07
C ASP A 151 8.85 -16.60 14.30
N GLU A 152 7.52 -16.42 14.34
CA GLU A 152 6.52 -17.49 14.46
C GLU A 152 6.70 -18.57 13.36
N ILE A 153 6.79 -18.15 12.09
CA ILE A 153 6.95 -19.07 10.95
C ILE A 153 8.29 -19.81 11.00
N TYR A 154 9.35 -19.13 11.43
CA TYR A 154 10.68 -19.75 11.55
C TYR A 154 10.72 -20.76 12.69
N ASP A 155 10.06 -20.46 13.83
CA ASP A 155 10.01 -21.34 15.01
C ASP A 155 9.12 -22.57 14.81
N GLU A 156 8.10 -22.48 13.93
CA GLU A 156 7.25 -23.63 13.60
C GLU A 156 8.03 -24.75 12.86
N ASP A 157 8.96 -24.39 11.98
CA ASP A 157 9.76 -25.36 11.20
C ASP A 157 11.07 -24.75 10.74
N HIS A 158 12.14 -25.02 11.50
CA HIS A 158 13.49 -24.51 11.20
C HIS A 158 14.14 -25.13 9.94
N GLU A 159 13.66 -26.27 9.46
CA GLU A 159 14.19 -26.94 8.27
C GLU A 159 13.49 -26.46 6.98
N ARG A 160 12.36 -25.76 7.15
CA ARG A 160 11.59 -25.25 6.01
C ARG A 160 12.31 -24.08 5.34
N GLU A 161 12.35 -24.11 4.02
CA GLU A 161 12.80 -22.94 3.25
C GLU A 161 11.94 -21.72 3.59
N LEU A 162 12.57 -20.58 3.77
CA LEU A 162 11.90 -19.32 4.08
C LEU A 162 12.54 -18.20 3.28
N ALA A 163 11.77 -17.56 2.41
CA ALA A 163 12.25 -16.42 1.65
C ALA A 163 11.69 -15.10 2.18
N LEU A 164 12.50 -14.06 2.13
CA LEU A 164 12.13 -12.69 2.41
C LEU A 164 12.45 -11.82 1.19
N ILE A 165 11.46 -11.00 0.81
CA ILE A 165 11.62 -9.94 -0.18
C ILE A 165 11.40 -8.60 0.51
N LEU A 166 12.35 -7.67 0.40
CA LEU A 166 12.16 -6.27 0.70
C LEU A 166 12.03 -5.50 -0.61
N LEU A 167 10.91 -4.82 -0.78
CA LEU A 167 10.56 -4.03 -1.95
C LEU A 167 10.46 -2.55 -1.55
N SER A 168 11.22 -1.69 -2.18
CA SER A 168 11.22 -0.24 -1.93
C SER A 168 10.82 0.53 -3.18
N LEU A 169 9.85 1.43 -3.06
CA LEU A 169 9.54 2.37 -4.15
C LEU A 169 10.70 3.31 -4.36
N ASP A 170 11.17 3.40 -5.60
CA ASP A 170 12.29 4.25 -5.99
C ASP A 170 11.87 5.72 -6.04
N ASP A 171 12.77 6.60 -5.63
CA ASP A 171 12.61 8.06 -5.70
C ASP A 171 11.28 8.61 -5.16
N PHE A 172 10.68 7.91 -4.19
CA PHE A 172 9.38 8.23 -3.65
C PHE A 172 9.31 9.63 -3.03
N LYS A 173 10.42 10.13 -2.44
CA LYS A 173 10.50 11.51 -1.93
C LYS A 173 10.33 12.52 -3.07
N LEU A 174 10.99 12.25 -4.20
CA LEU A 174 10.87 13.06 -5.40
C LEU A 174 9.45 12.99 -5.99
N TYR A 175 8.87 11.80 -6.02
CA TYR A 175 7.48 11.62 -6.45
C TYR A 175 6.52 12.50 -5.63
N ASN A 176 6.68 12.53 -4.29
CA ASN A 176 5.88 13.39 -3.42
C ASN A 176 6.13 14.88 -3.66
N GLN A 177 7.35 15.28 -3.96
CA GLN A 177 7.67 16.66 -4.29
C GLN A 177 7.02 17.12 -5.60
N LEU A 178 6.97 16.24 -6.61
CA LEU A 178 6.40 16.55 -7.92
C LEU A 178 4.87 16.53 -7.93
N TYR A 179 4.26 15.57 -7.23
CA TYR A 179 2.82 15.29 -7.35
C TYR A 179 2.03 15.55 -6.06
N GLY A 180 2.73 15.90 -4.97
CA GLY A 180 2.12 16.09 -3.66
C GLY A 180 1.99 14.80 -2.85
N SER A 181 1.87 14.95 -1.52
CA SER A 181 1.79 13.82 -0.57
C SER A 181 0.54 12.96 -0.77
N SER A 182 -0.58 13.57 -1.16
CA SER A 182 -1.83 12.83 -1.42
C SER A 182 -1.71 11.84 -2.58
N GLU A 183 -0.99 12.23 -3.64
CA GLU A 183 -0.67 11.31 -4.75
C GLU A 183 0.31 10.22 -4.33
N GLY A 184 1.28 10.56 -3.47
CA GLY A 184 2.17 9.57 -2.88
C GLY A 184 1.42 8.54 -2.03
N ASP A 185 0.48 8.97 -1.22
CA ASP A 185 -0.39 8.06 -0.45
C ASP A 185 -1.21 7.14 -1.35
N THR A 186 -1.72 7.69 -2.46
CA THR A 186 -2.42 6.91 -3.49
C THR A 186 -1.49 5.89 -4.15
N ALA A 187 -0.25 6.27 -4.46
CA ALA A 187 0.76 5.36 -5.01
C ALA A 187 1.12 4.24 -4.02
N LEU A 188 1.23 4.53 -2.72
CA LEU A 188 1.45 3.52 -1.68
C LEU A 188 0.29 2.55 -1.56
N LYS A 189 -0.97 3.03 -1.58
CA LYS A 189 -2.17 2.19 -1.55
C LYS A 189 -2.23 1.26 -2.77
N ASN A 190 -1.96 1.79 -3.95
CA ASN A 190 -1.96 1.02 -5.19
C ASN A 190 -0.86 -0.03 -5.21
N ALA A 191 0.36 0.32 -4.77
CA ALA A 191 1.46 -0.63 -4.63
C ALA A 191 1.10 -1.74 -3.64
N ALA A 192 0.53 -1.40 -2.49
CA ALA A 192 0.07 -2.34 -1.48
C ALA A 192 -0.98 -3.32 -2.04
N ALA A 193 -1.96 -2.82 -2.79
CA ALA A 193 -3.00 -3.64 -3.43
C ALA A 193 -2.41 -4.60 -4.46
N ILE A 194 -1.47 -4.15 -5.30
CA ILE A 194 -0.75 -4.98 -6.26
C ILE A 194 0.03 -6.08 -5.55
N ILE A 195 0.81 -5.72 -4.53
CA ILE A 195 1.64 -6.68 -3.79
C ILE A 195 0.74 -7.73 -3.12
N LYS A 196 -0.31 -7.29 -2.39
CA LYS A 196 -1.26 -8.19 -1.72
C LYS A 196 -1.96 -9.12 -2.69
N GLY A 197 -2.46 -8.59 -3.82
CA GLY A 197 -3.13 -9.39 -4.84
C GLY A 197 -2.22 -10.39 -5.54
N THR A 198 -0.97 -10.01 -5.81
CA THR A 198 0.01 -10.88 -6.49
C THR A 198 0.56 -11.96 -5.56
N VAL A 199 0.84 -11.63 -4.30
CA VAL A 199 1.30 -12.61 -3.30
C VAL A 199 0.17 -13.59 -2.94
N GLY A 200 -1.04 -13.08 -2.71
CA GLY A 200 -2.21 -13.87 -2.34
C GLY A 200 -1.96 -14.70 -1.07
N SER A 201 -2.39 -15.95 -1.09
CA SER A 201 -2.22 -16.91 0.02
C SER A 201 -0.80 -17.53 0.12
N ARG A 202 0.12 -17.18 -0.79
CA ARG A 202 1.47 -17.76 -0.82
C ARG A 202 2.40 -17.17 0.23
N GLY A 203 2.06 -16.03 0.80
CA GLY A 203 2.94 -15.35 1.74
C GLY A 203 2.23 -14.26 2.53
N ILE A 204 2.99 -13.62 3.40
CA ILE A 204 2.54 -12.54 4.28
C ILE A 204 3.15 -11.23 3.79
N VAL A 205 2.31 -10.21 3.67
CA VAL A 205 2.70 -8.89 3.17
C VAL A 205 2.56 -7.84 4.27
N SER A 206 3.57 -7.01 4.42
CA SER A 206 3.59 -5.93 5.41
C SER A 206 4.18 -4.64 4.84
N ARG A 207 3.76 -3.52 5.37
CA ARG A 207 4.44 -2.24 5.19
C ARG A 207 5.54 -2.13 6.23
N TYR A 208 6.78 -2.35 5.80
CA TYR A 208 7.92 -2.47 6.69
C TYR A 208 8.37 -1.11 7.24
N GLU A 209 8.52 -0.12 6.35
CA GLU A 209 8.89 1.25 6.74
C GLU A 209 8.64 2.24 5.60
N GLY A 210 7.87 3.30 5.85
CA GLY A 210 7.64 4.38 4.89
C GLY A 210 7.21 3.89 3.51
N LYS A 211 8.15 3.77 2.59
CA LYS A 211 7.99 3.29 1.20
C LYS A 211 8.47 1.86 0.96
N ILE A 212 8.81 1.13 2.02
CA ILE A 212 9.36 -0.23 1.97
C ILE A 212 8.29 -1.22 2.40
N PHE A 213 8.10 -2.24 1.58
CA PHE A 213 7.22 -3.38 1.83
C PHE A 213 8.06 -4.64 2.07
N ALA A 214 7.62 -5.48 2.98
CA ALA A 214 8.23 -6.78 3.24
C ALA A 214 7.26 -7.90 2.91
N ILE A 215 7.77 -8.97 2.29
CA ILE A 215 7.00 -10.14 1.88
C ILE A 215 7.70 -11.38 2.39
N ILE A 216 7.05 -12.11 3.29
CA ILE A 216 7.50 -13.39 3.82
C ILE A 216 6.89 -14.49 2.97
N LEU A 217 7.71 -15.42 2.47
CA LEU A 217 7.27 -16.54 1.64
C LEU A 217 7.71 -17.86 2.27
N PRO A 218 6.84 -18.50 3.07
CA PRO A 218 7.14 -19.81 3.66
C PRO A 218 7.23 -20.90 2.61
N GLY A 219 8.30 -21.70 2.63
CA GLY A 219 8.52 -22.81 1.70
C GLY A 219 8.94 -22.36 0.29
N ALA A 220 9.39 -21.12 0.11
CA ALA A 220 9.86 -20.65 -1.18
C ALA A 220 11.39 -20.66 -1.25
N ASP A 221 11.92 -21.19 -2.34
CA ASP A 221 13.32 -21.11 -2.70
C ASP A 221 13.69 -19.73 -3.28
N ILE A 222 14.99 -19.51 -3.50
CA ILE A 222 15.51 -18.23 -4.01
C ILE A 222 14.97 -17.91 -5.42
N LEU A 223 14.81 -18.92 -6.28
CA LEU A 223 14.34 -18.71 -7.65
C LEU A 223 12.88 -18.29 -7.69
N THR A 224 12.05 -18.94 -6.89
CA THR A 224 10.63 -18.59 -6.73
C THR A 224 10.47 -17.17 -6.17
N ALA A 225 11.26 -16.82 -5.15
CA ALA A 225 11.21 -15.49 -4.55
C ALA A 225 11.69 -14.40 -5.52
N VAL A 226 12.78 -14.62 -6.27
CA VAL A 226 13.26 -13.67 -7.28
C VAL A 226 12.25 -13.52 -8.41
N SER A 227 11.65 -14.61 -8.90
CA SER A 227 10.61 -14.56 -9.94
C SER A 227 9.39 -13.75 -9.51
N LEU A 228 8.95 -13.91 -8.25
CA LEU A 228 7.87 -13.12 -7.68
C LEU A 228 8.25 -11.63 -7.57
N ALA A 229 9.47 -11.34 -7.09
CA ALA A 229 9.97 -9.97 -6.98
C ALA A 229 10.02 -9.27 -8.34
N GLU A 230 10.47 -9.94 -9.39
CA GLU A 230 10.47 -9.40 -10.76
C GLU A 230 9.06 -9.19 -11.31
N THR A 231 8.13 -10.08 -11.01
CA THR A 231 6.71 -9.91 -11.36
C THR A 231 6.13 -8.66 -10.71
N LEU A 232 6.36 -8.49 -9.41
CA LEU A 232 5.91 -7.31 -8.66
C LEU A 232 6.54 -6.03 -9.20
N ARG A 233 7.85 -6.04 -9.48
CA ARG A 233 8.55 -4.91 -10.07
C ARG A 233 7.95 -4.49 -11.41
N GLY A 234 7.66 -5.45 -12.28
CA GLY A 234 7.00 -5.21 -13.57
C GLY A 234 5.60 -4.61 -13.40
N GLN A 235 4.80 -5.13 -12.48
CA GLN A 235 3.44 -4.64 -12.22
C GLN A 235 3.44 -3.22 -11.63
N ILE A 236 4.34 -2.93 -10.68
CA ILE A 236 4.47 -1.59 -10.08
C ILE A 236 4.91 -0.58 -11.13
N ARG A 237 5.88 -0.92 -11.98
CA ARG A 237 6.29 -0.06 -13.10
C ARG A 237 5.11 0.30 -14.01
N ASN A 238 4.19 -0.63 -14.22
CA ASN A 238 3.02 -0.44 -15.09
C ASN A 238 1.79 0.11 -14.35
N MET A 239 1.88 0.34 -13.05
CA MET A 239 0.77 0.75 -12.19
C MET A 239 0.08 2.03 -12.68
N ASN A 240 0.84 3.00 -13.15
CA ASN A 240 0.36 4.32 -13.56
C ASN A 240 0.15 4.47 -15.08
N SER A 241 0.44 3.44 -15.88
CA SER A 241 0.29 3.51 -17.34
C SER A 241 -1.16 3.60 -17.84
N ARG A 242 -2.14 3.46 -16.94
CA ARG A 242 -3.58 3.38 -17.30
C ARG A 242 -4.38 4.66 -17.06
N PHE A 243 -3.80 5.72 -16.49
CA PHE A 243 -4.60 6.81 -15.93
C PHE A 243 -4.37 8.23 -16.45
N CYS A 244 -3.56 8.51 -17.45
CA CYS A 244 -3.52 9.86 -18.01
C CYS A 244 -3.04 9.93 -19.45
N ASP A 245 -3.77 10.66 -20.28
CA ASP A 245 -3.43 10.92 -21.68
C ASP A 245 -2.17 11.77 -21.91
N TYR A 246 -1.58 12.40 -20.90
CA TYR A 246 -0.50 13.37 -21.11
C TYR A 246 0.68 13.38 -20.11
N ALA A 247 0.63 12.64 -18.99
CA ALA A 247 1.75 12.56 -18.07
C ALA A 247 1.88 11.15 -17.48
N ILE A 248 2.91 10.42 -17.87
CA ILE A 248 3.20 9.10 -17.32
C ILE A 248 3.89 9.31 -15.98
N LYS A 249 3.12 9.32 -14.89
CA LYS A 249 3.63 9.28 -13.51
C LYS A 249 4.27 7.92 -13.24
N THR A 250 5.46 7.66 -13.78
CA THR A 250 6.12 6.37 -13.56
C THR A 250 6.76 6.32 -12.18
N ILE A 251 6.41 5.29 -11.44
CA ILE A 251 7.12 4.91 -10.22
C ILE A 251 7.70 3.51 -10.43
N THR A 252 8.93 3.31 -10.02
CA THR A 252 9.60 2.01 -10.05
C THR A 252 9.87 1.51 -8.65
N CYS A 253 10.29 0.26 -8.52
CA CYS A 253 10.73 -0.28 -7.25
C CYS A 253 11.99 -1.13 -7.42
N SER A 254 12.78 -1.14 -6.36
CA SER A 254 13.95 -2.01 -6.20
C SER A 254 13.62 -3.11 -5.21
N CYS A 255 14.09 -4.33 -5.46
CA CYS A 255 13.83 -5.48 -4.60
C CYS A 255 15.13 -6.12 -4.13
N GLY A 256 15.21 -6.42 -2.83
CA GLY A 256 16.21 -7.30 -2.23
C GLY A 256 15.58 -8.62 -1.86
N VAL A 257 16.28 -9.75 -2.08
CA VAL A 257 15.79 -11.10 -1.79
C VAL A 257 16.85 -11.88 -1.04
N CYS A 258 16.45 -12.59 0.01
CA CYS A 258 17.30 -13.53 0.73
C CYS A 258 16.48 -14.73 1.19
N THR A 259 17.11 -15.87 1.43
CA THR A 259 16.45 -17.11 1.87
C THR A 259 17.21 -17.80 2.98
N ILE A 260 16.49 -18.54 3.80
CA ILE A 260 17.01 -19.56 4.70
C ILE A 260 16.81 -20.91 4.00
N PRO A 261 17.80 -21.84 4.00
CA PRO A 261 19.11 -21.74 4.68
C PRO A 261 20.23 -21.10 3.83
N LEU A 262 20.05 -20.88 2.53
CA LEU A 262 21.13 -20.54 1.60
C LEU A 262 21.79 -19.18 1.88
N GLY A 263 21.03 -18.18 2.32
CA GLY A 263 21.52 -16.81 2.50
C GLY A 263 21.52 -16.34 3.96
N ALA A 264 20.96 -17.11 4.87
CA ALA A 264 20.87 -16.76 6.29
C ALA A 264 20.65 -18.02 7.14
N SER A 265 21.07 -17.97 8.42
CA SER A 265 20.89 -19.05 9.39
C SER A 265 19.81 -18.73 10.45
N GLY A 266 19.12 -17.59 10.34
CA GLY A 266 18.06 -17.16 11.25
C GLY A 266 17.41 -15.87 10.80
N THR A 267 16.30 -15.51 11.44
CA THR A 267 15.42 -14.40 11.05
C THR A 267 16.13 -13.05 11.01
N ARG A 268 16.97 -12.73 12.02
CA ARG A 268 17.72 -11.46 12.07
C ARG A 268 18.71 -11.35 10.90
N GLN A 269 19.41 -12.45 10.60
CA GLN A 269 20.35 -12.47 9.48
C GLN A 269 19.62 -12.41 8.15
N LEU A 270 18.46 -13.07 8.03
CA LEU A 270 17.60 -13.01 6.87
C LEU A 270 17.21 -11.57 6.54
N VAL A 271 16.71 -10.81 7.53
CA VAL A 271 16.33 -9.40 7.35
C VAL A 271 17.53 -8.54 6.97
N SER A 272 18.66 -8.67 7.69
CA SER A 272 19.87 -7.89 7.41
C SER A 272 20.43 -8.15 6.01
N ASN A 273 20.46 -9.42 5.59
CA ASN A 273 20.98 -9.82 4.28
C ASN A 273 20.03 -9.42 3.14
N THR A 274 18.70 -9.43 3.40
CA THR A 274 17.72 -8.92 2.44
C THR A 274 17.85 -7.40 2.26
N ASP A 275 18.09 -6.67 3.34
CA ASP A 275 18.33 -5.22 3.28
C ASP A 275 19.62 -4.88 2.51
N LEU A 276 20.68 -5.67 2.71
CA LEU A 276 21.90 -5.56 1.91
C LEU A 276 21.63 -5.76 0.41
N ALA A 277 20.85 -6.78 0.07
CA ALA A 277 20.47 -7.03 -1.32
C ALA A 277 19.64 -5.87 -1.90
N LEU A 278 18.69 -5.32 -1.11
CA LEU A 278 17.92 -4.14 -1.50
C LEU A 278 18.82 -2.89 -1.69
N TYR A 279 19.74 -2.67 -0.78
CA TYR A 279 20.73 -1.58 -0.91
C TYR A 279 21.52 -1.70 -2.22
N ASN A 280 22.00 -2.91 -2.56
CA ASN A 280 22.71 -3.14 -3.81
C ASN A 280 21.81 -2.96 -5.05
N ALA A 281 20.51 -3.33 -4.97
CA ALA A 281 19.58 -3.04 -6.05
C ALA A 281 19.45 -1.53 -6.29
N LYS A 282 19.38 -0.73 -5.21
CA LYS A 282 19.32 0.73 -5.31
C LYS A 282 20.60 1.36 -5.86
N ARG A 283 21.78 0.85 -5.49
CA ARG A 283 23.08 1.34 -6.00
C ARG A 283 23.32 0.96 -7.45
N ASN A 284 22.83 -0.18 -7.91
CA ASN A 284 23.05 -0.68 -9.27
C ASN A 284 21.94 -0.21 -10.24
N GLY A 285 21.55 1.07 -10.17
CA GLY A 285 20.65 1.73 -11.12
C GLY A 285 19.17 1.60 -10.81
N LYS A 286 18.79 1.18 -9.57
CA LYS A 286 17.38 1.02 -9.16
C LYS A 286 16.57 0.12 -10.10
N ASN A 287 15.25 0.08 -9.94
CA ASN A 287 14.32 -0.68 -10.81
C ASN A 287 14.82 -2.09 -11.16
N CYS A 288 15.39 -2.81 -10.20
CA CYS A 288 15.92 -4.16 -10.37
C CYS A 288 15.76 -4.98 -9.09
N THR A 289 15.90 -6.30 -9.25
CA THR A 289 15.93 -7.24 -8.13
C THR A 289 17.35 -7.75 -7.94
N ARG A 290 17.80 -7.82 -6.69
CA ARG A 290 19.08 -8.42 -6.28
C ARG A 290 18.84 -9.47 -5.21
N SER A 291 19.44 -10.63 -5.36
CA SER A 291 19.50 -11.65 -4.32
C SER A 291 20.78 -11.48 -3.50
N TYR A 292 20.69 -11.80 -2.21
CA TYR A 292 21.87 -11.86 -1.37
C TYR A 292 22.80 -12.99 -1.81
N SER A 293 24.09 -12.67 -1.93
CA SER A 293 25.16 -13.65 -2.09
C SER A 293 26.36 -13.22 -1.23
N GLU A 294 27.16 -14.16 -0.77
CA GLU A 294 28.32 -13.86 0.08
C GLU A 294 29.36 -12.92 -0.58
N GLY A 295 29.36 -12.82 -1.91
CA GLY A 295 30.19 -11.86 -2.66
C GLY A 295 29.86 -10.39 -2.38
N ILE A 296 28.61 -10.07 -2.02
CA ILE A 296 28.13 -8.72 -1.69
C ILE A 296 28.81 -8.17 -0.42
N VAL A 297 29.20 -9.03 0.52
CA VAL A 297 29.88 -8.64 1.78
C VAL A 297 31.28 -8.08 1.52
N LYS A 298 31.99 -8.59 0.51
CA LYS A 298 33.35 -8.12 0.19
C LYS A 298 33.36 -6.68 -0.37
N GLU A 299 32.31 -6.30 -1.10
CA GLU A 299 32.19 -4.92 -1.59
C GLU A 299 31.88 -3.91 -0.46
N ARG A 300 31.12 -4.31 0.56
CA ARG A 300 30.80 -3.44 1.71
C ARG A 300 32.01 -3.20 2.63
N VAL A 301 32.88 -4.20 2.82
CA VAL A 301 34.09 -4.07 3.66
C VAL A 301 35.14 -3.18 2.99
N SER A 302 35.18 -3.16 1.65
CA SER A 302 36.04 -2.22 0.91
C SER A 302 35.46 -0.79 0.83
N SER A 303 34.12 -0.64 0.96
CA SER A 303 33.42 0.65 0.91
C SER A 303 33.30 1.37 2.27
N SER A 304 33.52 0.68 3.39
CA SER A 304 33.39 1.28 4.74
C SER A 304 34.47 2.33 5.11
N LYS A 305 35.35 2.67 4.15
CA LYS A 305 36.30 3.78 4.27
C LYS A 305 35.84 5.07 3.55
N ILE A 306 34.61 5.10 3.00
CA ILE A 306 34.11 6.25 2.22
C ILE A 306 32.67 6.53 2.68
N GLU A 307 32.48 6.93 3.92
CA GLU A 307 31.17 7.36 4.46
C GLU A 307 31.02 8.89 4.61
N GLU A 308 31.83 9.68 3.95
CA GLU A 308 31.74 11.15 4.04
C GLU A 308 31.92 11.88 2.71
N ALA A 309 31.35 11.37 1.61
CA ALA A 309 31.07 12.22 0.44
C ALA A 309 30.14 11.48 -0.50
N GLY A 310 29.11 12.13 -1.02
CA GLY A 310 28.32 11.60 -2.13
C GLY A 310 29.25 11.18 -3.24
N ASN A 311 29.29 9.85 -3.53
CA ASN A 311 30.25 9.31 -4.47
C ASN A 311 30.02 9.83 -5.88
N PHE A 312 30.67 10.92 -6.23
CA PHE A 312 31.02 11.26 -7.59
C PHE A 312 32.04 10.23 -8.08
N ASN A 313 31.71 9.46 -9.12
CA ASN A 313 32.62 8.59 -9.81
C ASN A 313 32.97 9.23 -11.18
N PRO A 314 34.09 9.93 -11.30
CA PRO A 314 34.46 10.64 -12.52
C PRO A 314 34.60 9.71 -13.74
N ASP A 315 34.95 8.44 -13.53
CA ASP A 315 35.11 7.46 -14.62
C ASP A 315 33.80 7.14 -15.33
N VAL A 316 32.65 7.19 -14.61
CA VAL A 316 31.32 6.92 -15.19
C VAL A 316 30.85 8.08 -16.07
N TYR A 317 31.16 9.31 -15.69
CA TYR A 317 30.84 10.48 -16.51
C TYR A 317 31.60 10.47 -17.85
N GLU A 318 32.88 10.15 -17.85
CA GLU A 318 33.68 10.06 -19.09
C GLU A 318 33.10 9.02 -20.07
N GLU A 319 32.59 7.91 -19.56
CA GLU A 319 31.96 6.87 -20.38
C GLU A 319 30.68 7.37 -21.10
N TYR A 320 29.87 8.20 -20.43
CA TYR A 320 28.59 8.70 -20.99
C TYR A 320 28.65 10.14 -21.50
N ALA A 321 29.74 10.88 -21.26
CA ALA A 321 29.87 12.30 -21.65
C ALA A 321 29.56 12.53 -23.11
N SER A 322 30.05 11.66 -24.01
CA SER A 322 29.77 11.77 -25.44
C SER A 322 28.30 11.59 -25.78
N THR A 323 27.59 10.71 -25.06
CA THR A 323 26.15 10.45 -25.21
C THR A 323 25.34 11.63 -24.69
N ILE A 324 25.72 12.18 -23.54
CA ILE A 324 25.07 13.34 -22.93
C ILE A 324 25.19 14.55 -23.86
N TYR A 325 26.40 14.84 -24.37
CA TYR A 325 26.63 15.93 -25.31
C TYR A 325 25.85 15.73 -26.62
N ALA A 326 25.79 14.52 -27.16
CA ALA A 326 25.01 14.24 -28.37
C ALA A 326 23.50 14.44 -28.16
N LEU A 327 22.96 14.01 -27.03
CA LEU A 327 21.56 14.20 -26.68
C LEU A 327 21.23 15.68 -26.46
N THR A 328 22.08 16.42 -25.74
CA THR A 328 21.93 17.84 -25.50
C THR A 328 21.98 18.63 -26.83
N ALA A 329 22.92 18.30 -27.70
CA ALA A 329 23.02 18.94 -29.04
C ALA A 329 21.78 18.65 -29.91
N ALA A 330 21.20 17.46 -29.83
CA ALA A 330 19.98 17.11 -30.56
C ALA A 330 18.78 17.95 -30.09
N ILE A 331 18.71 18.26 -28.81
CA ILE A 331 17.65 19.07 -28.22
C ILE A 331 17.83 20.53 -28.57
N ASP A 332 19.04 21.09 -28.43
CA ASP A 332 19.37 22.45 -28.84
C ASP A 332 19.08 22.65 -30.35
N ALA A 333 19.26 21.63 -31.18
CA ALA A 333 18.90 21.65 -32.60
C ALA A 333 17.37 21.61 -32.83
N LYS A 334 16.61 20.97 -31.97
CA LYS A 334 15.14 20.92 -32.06
C LYS A 334 14.50 22.22 -31.57
N ASP A 335 15.06 22.81 -30.53
CA ASP A 335 14.63 24.09 -29.93
C ASP A 335 15.40 25.24 -30.58
N HIS A 336 14.95 25.69 -31.75
CA HIS A 336 15.63 26.69 -32.60
C HIS A 336 15.90 28.04 -31.92
N TYR A 337 15.40 28.29 -30.72
CA TYR A 337 15.58 29.55 -30.01
C TYR A 337 16.95 29.69 -29.34
N THR A 338 17.68 28.60 -29.14
CA THR A 338 18.87 28.61 -28.29
C THR A 338 19.96 27.64 -28.75
N PHE A 339 20.56 27.89 -29.86
CA PHE A 339 21.83 27.26 -30.23
C PHE A 339 22.85 27.49 -29.10
N ASN A 340 23.33 26.40 -28.46
CA ASN A 340 24.19 26.39 -27.29
C ASN A 340 23.53 26.85 -25.96
N HIS A 341 22.18 26.81 -25.81
CA HIS A 341 21.53 27.20 -24.57
C HIS A 341 22.05 26.37 -23.39
N SER A 342 21.98 25.06 -23.49
CA SER A 342 22.39 24.13 -22.43
C SER A 342 23.87 24.30 -22.06
N GLN A 343 24.73 24.62 -23.02
CA GLN A 343 26.14 24.92 -22.78
C GLN A 343 26.34 26.24 -22.05
N ASN A 344 25.58 27.27 -22.41
CA ASN A 344 25.64 28.57 -21.74
C ASN A 344 25.13 28.48 -20.30
N VAL A 345 24.00 27.80 -20.09
CA VAL A 345 23.47 27.56 -18.74
C VAL A 345 24.50 26.80 -17.92
N CYS A 346 25.11 25.75 -18.47
CA CYS A 346 26.17 25.00 -17.84
C CYS A 346 27.34 25.88 -17.43
N TYR A 347 27.86 26.69 -18.32
CA TYR A 347 28.98 27.62 -18.05
C TYR A 347 28.64 28.59 -16.92
N TYR A 348 27.52 29.31 -17.02
CA TYR A 348 27.15 30.31 -16.03
C TYR A 348 26.80 29.69 -14.67
N SER A 349 26.20 28.51 -14.64
CA SER A 349 25.90 27.79 -13.40
C SER A 349 27.17 27.38 -12.67
N GLN A 350 28.19 26.90 -13.40
CA GLN A 350 29.49 26.57 -12.81
C GLN A 350 30.20 27.83 -12.24
N GLU A 351 30.25 28.92 -13.00
CA GLU A 351 30.87 30.17 -12.54
C GLU A 351 30.17 30.73 -11.29
N LEU A 352 28.83 30.61 -11.25
CA LEU A 352 28.05 31.03 -10.08
C LEU A 352 28.33 30.12 -8.86
N ALA A 353 28.39 28.81 -9.05
CA ALA A 353 28.66 27.85 -7.98
C ALA A 353 30.08 28.07 -7.39
N ARG A 354 31.10 28.31 -8.24
CA ARG A 354 32.44 28.65 -7.82
C ARG A 354 32.48 29.98 -7.05
N ALA A 355 31.78 31.01 -7.56
CA ALA A 355 31.68 32.30 -6.89
C ALA A 355 30.99 32.22 -5.53
N TYR A 356 30.06 31.27 -5.38
CA TYR A 356 29.37 30.99 -4.11
C TYR A 356 30.22 30.17 -3.11
N GLY A 357 31.39 29.67 -3.57
CA GLY A 357 32.34 28.92 -2.73
C GLY A 357 31.97 27.43 -2.56
N MET A 358 31.25 26.86 -3.52
CA MET A 358 30.98 25.42 -3.54
C MET A 358 32.25 24.65 -3.88
N ASP A 359 32.34 23.41 -3.35
CA ASP A 359 33.45 22.51 -3.68
C ASP A 359 33.39 22.03 -5.14
N ASP A 360 34.51 21.50 -5.63
CA ASP A 360 34.64 21.06 -7.03
C ASP A 360 33.65 19.94 -7.39
N ASP A 361 33.31 19.05 -6.45
CA ASP A 361 32.36 17.97 -6.68
C ASP A 361 30.94 18.55 -6.88
N CYS A 362 30.53 19.52 -6.07
CA CYS A 362 29.27 20.22 -6.23
C CYS A 362 29.21 21.03 -7.55
N VAL A 363 30.32 21.67 -7.96
CA VAL A 363 30.41 22.37 -9.22
C VAL A 363 30.23 21.43 -10.41
N GLU A 364 30.80 20.23 -10.36
CA GLU A 364 30.64 19.22 -11.41
C GLU A 364 29.21 18.67 -11.47
N ILE A 365 28.57 18.39 -10.33
CA ILE A 365 27.15 18.00 -10.27
C ILE A 365 26.24 19.07 -10.89
N ILE A 366 26.50 20.36 -10.61
CA ILE A 366 25.73 21.49 -11.17
C ILE A 366 25.93 21.57 -12.68
N LYS A 367 27.16 21.37 -13.17
CA LYS A 367 27.48 21.30 -14.59
C LYS A 367 26.64 20.24 -15.32
N GLU A 368 26.65 19.05 -14.82
CA GLU A 368 25.91 17.92 -15.41
C GLU A 368 24.39 18.13 -15.35
N ALA A 369 23.88 18.61 -14.22
CA ALA A 369 22.47 18.96 -14.09
C ALA A 369 22.06 20.06 -15.09
N ALA A 370 22.89 21.05 -15.27
CA ALA A 370 22.66 22.13 -16.23
C ALA A 370 22.65 21.65 -17.69
N LEU A 371 23.45 20.64 -18.04
CA LEU A 371 23.40 20.02 -19.37
C LEU A 371 22.14 19.22 -19.61
N LEU A 372 21.61 18.61 -18.56
CA LEU A 372 20.50 17.65 -18.65
C LEU A 372 19.13 18.22 -18.28
N HIS A 373 19.05 19.47 -17.76
CA HIS A 373 17.82 20.03 -17.22
C HIS A 373 16.63 19.99 -18.18
N ASP A 374 16.91 20.24 -19.45
CA ASP A 374 15.95 20.39 -20.54
C ASP A 374 15.84 19.18 -21.48
N ILE A 375 16.54 18.06 -21.16
CA ILE A 375 16.60 16.89 -22.06
C ILE A 375 15.21 16.32 -22.41
N GLY A 376 14.23 16.50 -21.53
CA GLY A 376 12.84 16.08 -21.73
C GLY A 376 12.08 16.86 -22.80
N LYS A 377 12.60 18.00 -23.27
CA LYS A 377 12.00 18.74 -24.39
C LYS A 377 11.98 17.92 -25.69
N ILE A 378 12.77 16.86 -25.77
CA ILE A 378 12.73 15.92 -26.90
C ILE A 378 11.33 15.32 -27.11
N GLY A 379 10.58 15.11 -26.05
CA GLY A 379 9.21 14.56 -26.07
C GLY A 379 8.11 15.62 -26.25
N ILE A 380 8.44 16.90 -26.23
CA ILE A 380 7.45 17.97 -26.43
C ILE A 380 7.14 18.11 -27.93
N PRO A 381 5.86 18.16 -28.32
CA PRO A 381 5.48 18.39 -29.71
C PRO A 381 6.08 19.67 -30.28
N GLU A 382 6.64 19.60 -31.49
CA GLU A 382 7.33 20.71 -32.14
C GLU A 382 6.44 21.96 -32.33
N GLN A 383 5.13 21.73 -32.54
CA GLN A 383 4.13 22.80 -32.66
C GLN A 383 3.99 23.64 -31.39
N ILE A 384 4.19 23.03 -30.23
CA ILE A 384 4.13 23.70 -28.92
C ILE A 384 5.48 24.35 -28.65
N LEU A 385 6.58 23.63 -28.90
CA LEU A 385 7.93 24.08 -28.64
C LEU A 385 8.28 25.35 -29.48
N LYS A 386 7.85 25.35 -30.74
CA LYS A 386 8.12 26.46 -31.71
C LYS A 386 6.98 27.47 -31.85
N LYS A 387 5.97 27.43 -30.98
CA LYS A 387 4.80 28.32 -31.10
C LYS A 387 5.20 29.80 -30.98
N PRO A 388 4.95 30.63 -31.99
CA PRO A 388 5.17 32.06 -31.88
C PRO A 388 4.04 32.68 -31.04
N GLY A 389 4.32 33.02 -29.78
CA GLY A 389 3.37 33.65 -28.89
C GLY A 389 3.14 32.90 -27.59
N ARG A 390 2.07 33.28 -26.86
CA ARG A 390 1.76 32.66 -25.58
C ARG A 390 1.14 31.26 -25.76
N LEU A 391 1.54 30.32 -24.91
CA LEU A 391 0.92 29.00 -24.83
C LEU A 391 -0.46 29.13 -24.18
N THR A 392 -1.41 28.31 -24.59
CA THR A 392 -2.67 28.09 -23.86
C THR A 392 -2.37 27.33 -22.56
N ASP A 393 -3.34 27.24 -21.66
CA ASP A 393 -3.16 26.50 -20.39
C ASP A 393 -2.88 25.02 -20.62
N ASP A 394 -3.51 24.41 -21.63
CA ASP A 394 -3.27 23.01 -22.01
C ASP A 394 -1.86 22.84 -22.59
N GLU A 395 -1.46 23.70 -23.54
CA GLU A 395 -0.13 23.69 -24.12
C GLU A 395 0.96 23.95 -23.08
N TYR A 396 0.68 24.83 -22.11
CA TYR A 396 1.59 25.10 -20.99
C TYR A 396 1.71 23.89 -20.06
N SER A 397 0.63 23.16 -19.87
CA SER A 397 0.65 21.90 -19.10
C SER A 397 1.50 20.84 -19.80
N ILE A 398 1.40 20.72 -21.14
CA ILE A 398 2.25 19.85 -21.93
C ILE A 398 3.72 20.31 -21.84
N MET A 399 3.98 21.62 -21.94
CA MET A 399 5.34 22.15 -21.83
C MET A 399 5.96 21.82 -20.47
N LYS A 400 5.22 21.93 -19.36
CA LYS A 400 5.71 21.57 -18.02
C LYS A 400 6.14 20.11 -17.90
N SER A 401 5.58 19.21 -18.70
CA SER A 401 5.92 17.80 -18.65
C SER A 401 7.36 17.48 -19.08
N HIS A 402 8.10 18.44 -19.67
CA HIS A 402 9.51 18.22 -20.02
C HIS A 402 10.36 17.88 -18.80
N VAL A 403 10.05 18.42 -17.61
CA VAL A 403 10.77 18.10 -16.37
C VAL A 403 10.65 16.61 -16.05
N GLU A 404 9.42 16.07 -16.09
CA GLU A 404 9.16 14.65 -15.86
C GLU A 404 9.85 13.77 -16.89
N GLN A 405 9.80 14.19 -18.15
CA GLN A 405 10.48 13.48 -19.24
C GLN A 405 12.00 13.53 -19.11
N SER A 406 12.58 14.65 -18.65
CA SER A 406 14.00 14.75 -18.31
C SER A 406 14.38 13.72 -17.26
N ILE A 407 13.61 13.62 -16.17
CA ILE A 407 13.84 12.64 -15.11
C ILE A 407 13.75 11.21 -15.66
N SER A 408 12.75 10.95 -16.51
CA SER A 408 12.57 9.63 -17.13
C SER A 408 13.77 9.22 -17.97
N ILE A 409 14.36 10.15 -18.73
CA ILE A 409 15.54 9.92 -19.56
C ILE A 409 16.78 9.71 -18.68
N ILE A 410 17.00 10.59 -17.70
CA ILE A 410 18.17 10.53 -16.80
C ILE A 410 18.21 9.22 -16.05
N ARG A 411 17.08 8.68 -15.62
CA ARG A 411 16.98 7.36 -14.97
C ARG A 411 17.42 6.17 -15.83
N HIS A 412 17.52 6.35 -17.13
CA HIS A 412 18.08 5.32 -18.02
C HIS A 412 19.58 5.47 -18.21
N LEU A 413 20.18 6.54 -17.69
CA LEU A 413 21.62 6.75 -17.71
C LEU A 413 22.20 6.27 -16.36
N PRO A 414 23.01 5.21 -16.35
CA PRO A 414 23.55 4.66 -15.11
C PRO A 414 24.30 5.74 -14.30
N SER A 415 24.06 5.76 -13.00
CA SER A 415 24.77 6.62 -12.03
C SER A 415 24.58 8.12 -12.14
N LEU A 416 23.60 8.65 -12.89
CA LEU A 416 23.32 10.09 -12.98
C LEU A 416 22.12 10.55 -12.13
N ASP A 417 21.61 9.73 -11.25
CA ASP A 417 20.44 10.06 -10.39
C ASP A 417 20.70 11.27 -9.48
N TYR A 418 21.95 11.56 -9.15
CA TYR A 418 22.35 12.68 -8.29
C TYR A 418 22.06 14.05 -8.89
N VAL A 419 21.95 14.18 -10.22
CA VAL A 419 21.58 15.44 -10.88
C VAL A 419 20.07 15.72 -10.83
N ILE A 420 19.24 14.71 -10.58
CA ILE A 420 17.77 14.82 -10.61
C ILE A 420 17.23 15.94 -9.70
N PRO A 421 17.70 16.12 -8.44
CA PRO A 421 17.21 17.21 -7.59
C PRO A 421 17.34 18.60 -8.23
N ALA A 422 18.45 18.87 -8.91
CA ALA A 422 18.67 20.14 -9.59
C ALA A 422 17.80 20.28 -10.85
N VAL A 423 17.62 19.18 -11.61
CA VAL A 423 16.74 19.14 -12.77
C VAL A 423 15.28 19.37 -12.38
N VAL A 424 14.83 18.87 -11.24
CA VAL A 424 13.46 19.11 -10.72
C VAL A 424 13.26 20.57 -10.38
N GLY A 425 14.22 21.18 -9.70
CA GLY A 425 14.11 22.53 -9.16
C GLY A 425 14.41 23.66 -10.14
N HIS A 426 14.80 23.39 -11.39
CA HIS A 426 15.29 24.42 -12.29
C HIS A 426 14.25 25.50 -12.70
N HIS A 427 12.95 25.22 -12.46
CA HIS A 427 11.85 26.18 -12.64
C HIS A 427 11.30 26.73 -11.34
N GLU A 428 11.84 26.35 -10.18
CA GLU A 428 11.40 26.89 -8.90
C GLU A 428 11.75 28.39 -8.78
N ARG A 429 10.84 29.13 -8.14
CA ARG A 429 11.05 30.57 -7.85
C ARG A 429 11.33 30.71 -6.36
N TYR A 430 12.31 31.56 -6.03
CA TYR A 430 12.56 31.96 -4.66
C TYR A 430 11.48 32.90 -4.15
#